data_17d3c36101fa8d096693ce043d0581ab
#
_entry.id   17d3c36101fa8d096693ce043d0581ab
#
_cell.length_a   1.000
_cell.length_b   1.000
_cell.length_c   1.000
_cell.angle_alpha   90.00
_cell.angle_beta   90.00
_cell.angle_gamma   90.00
#
_symmetry.space_group_name_H-M   'P 1'
#
loop_
_entity.id
_entity.type
_entity.pdbx_description
1 polymer ?
#
loop_
_entity_poly.entity_id
_entity_poly.type
_entity_poly.pdbx_seq_one_letter_code
_entity_poly.pdbx_strand_id
1 'polypeptide(L)'
;TVWFNAVLRGDVHFIKIGNRVNIQDGSCLHTLYGKAPIIIGDDVTVGHNVTLHGCEVKSGALIGMGSTILDHAVVGHGAIVAAGALVLKNTVIGDGELWGGVPARFIKKVDPEQAKELNVGYAQHYVMYSDWYRRSDAHPNTHITAPHRKNMTKLPNGNTSTREIMRKF
;
A
#
# COMPACT_ATOMS: atom_id res chain seq x y z
N THR A 1 9.30 -2.01 3.96
CA THR A 1 9.75 -3.12 3.09
C THR A 1 9.55 -2.77 1.63
N VAL A 2 10.46 -3.20 0.77
CA VAL A 2 10.37 -3.11 -0.70
C VAL A 2 10.44 -4.52 -1.24
N TRP A 3 9.44 -4.90 -2.01
CA TRP A 3 9.25 -6.26 -2.50
C TRP A 3 9.80 -6.43 -3.92
N PHE A 4 9.64 -7.63 -4.49
CA PHE A 4 10.35 -8.04 -5.70
C PHE A 4 9.97 -7.21 -6.92
N ASN A 5 10.97 -6.88 -7.73
CA ASN A 5 10.81 -6.08 -8.95
C ASN A 5 10.19 -4.69 -8.75
N ALA A 6 10.05 -4.22 -7.50
CA ALA A 6 9.67 -2.83 -7.27
C ALA A 6 10.84 -1.91 -7.64
N VAL A 7 10.52 -0.80 -8.32
CA VAL A 7 11.49 0.20 -8.77
C VAL A 7 11.26 1.51 -8.04
N LEU A 8 12.26 2.01 -7.33
CA LEU A 8 12.28 3.31 -6.68
C LEU A 8 13.35 4.17 -7.35
N ARG A 9 12.92 4.99 -8.30
CA ARG A 9 13.83 5.80 -9.10
C ARG A 9 13.74 7.30 -8.75
N GLY A 10 14.64 7.76 -7.90
CA GLY A 10 14.74 9.14 -7.43
C GLY A 10 15.86 9.92 -8.10
N ASP A 11 16.08 9.74 -9.42
CA ASP A 11 17.16 10.33 -10.19
C ASP A 11 16.95 11.82 -10.49
N VAL A 12 15.72 12.29 -10.50
CA VAL A 12 15.36 13.67 -10.86
C VAL A 12 14.72 14.46 -9.71
N HIS A 13 14.35 13.81 -8.63
CA HIS A 13 13.92 14.39 -7.35
C HIS A 13 13.99 13.34 -6.25
N PHE A 14 13.82 13.71 -4.97
CA PHE A 14 13.89 12.76 -3.86
C PHE A 14 12.60 11.93 -3.70
N ILE A 15 12.77 10.71 -3.18
CA ILE A 15 11.70 9.84 -2.67
C ILE A 15 11.92 9.73 -1.16
N LYS A 16 10.91 10.14 -0.37
CA LYS A 16 10.91 10.01 1.08
C LYS A 16 9.83 9.03 1.50
N ILE A 17 10.20 8.02 2.29
CA ILE A 17 9.31 6.94 2.74
C ILE A 17 9.37 6.87 4.26
N GLY A 18 8.22 6.84 4.90
CA GLY A 18 8.05 6.73 6.34
C GLY A 18 8.28 5.32 6.89
N ASN A 19 7.85 5.11 8.12
CA ASN A 19 8.00 3.84 8.82
C ASN A 19 6.86 2.86 8.48
N ARG A 20 7.14 1.55 8.59
CA ARG A 20 6.18 0.45 8.37
C ARG A 20 5.43 0.52 7.04
N VAL A 21 6.05 1.14 6.05
CA VAL A 21 5.56 1.16 4.67
C VAL A 21 5.93 -0.14 3.97
N ASN A 22 5.02 -0.65 3.14
CA ASN A 22 5.32 -1.73 2.22
C ASN A 22 5.06 -1.28 0.77
N ILE A 23 6.07 -1.46 -0.08
CA ILE A 23 5.99 -1.26 -1.52
C ILE A 23 6.00 -2.65 -2.15
N GLN A 24 4.86 -3.07 -2.69
CA GLN A 24 4.69 -4.45 -3.13
C GLN A 24 5.23 -4.68 -4.54
N ASP A 25 5.26 -5.95 -4.92
CA ASP A 25 5.92 -6.43 -6.12
C ASP A 25 5.50 -5.67 -7.38
N GLY A 26 6.49 -5.38 -8.23
CA GLY A 26 6.29 -4.75 -9.54
C GLY A 26 5.89 -3.27 -9.50
N SER A 27 5.80 -2.64 -8.33
CA SER A 27 5.43 -1.23 -8.23
C SER A 27 6.56 -0.32 -8.70
N CYS A 28 6.20 0.81 -9.33
CA CYS A 28 7.14 1.79 -9.86
C CYS A 28 6.90 3.16 -9.21
N LEU A 29 7.92 3.68 -8.54
CA LEU A 29 7.93 4.99 -7.91
C LEU A 29 8.92 5.88 -8.66
N HIS A 30 8.44 6.94 -9.30
CA HIS A 30 9.28 7.91 -10.00
C HIS A 30 8.83 9.34 -9.75
N THR A 31 9.77 10.25 -9.81
CA THR A 31 9.58 11.66 -9.48
C THR A 31 9.55 12.54 -10.74
N LEU A 32 9.05 13.77 -10.62
CA LEU A 32 9.08 14.76 -11.71
C LEU A 32 10.24 15.73 -11.52
N TYR A 33 11.08 15.87 -12.53
CA TYR A 33 12.30 16.68 -12.50
C TYR A 33 12.09 18.06 -11.88
N GLY A 34 12.76 18.29 -10.74
CA GLY A 34 12.76 19.57 -10.01
C GLY A 34 11.38 20.10 -9.59
N LYS A 35 10.27 19.35 -9.75
CA LYS A 35 8.91 19.84 -9.54
C LYS A 35 8.10 19.04 -8.51
N ALA A 36 8.17 17.72 -8.54
CA ALA A 36 7.38 16.89 -7.66
C ALA A 36 8.17 15.70 -7.13
N PRO A 37 8.48 15.69 -5.81
CA PRO A 37 9.00 14.51 -5.13
C PRO A 37 7.92 13.45 -4.93
N ILE A 38 8.32 12.28 -4.43
CA ILE A 38 7.39 11.36 -3.78
C ILE A 38 7.58 11.44 -2.26
N ILE A 39 6.48 11.62 -1.55
CA ILE A 39 6.46 11.64 -0.09
C ILE A 39 5.42 10.60 0.37
N ILE A 40 5.87 9.61 1.13
CA ILE A 40 5.00 8.56 1.68
C ILE A 40 5.12 8.62 3.21
N GLY A 41 3.98 8.75 3.89
CA GLY A 41 3.89 8.77 5.35
C GLY A 41 4.08 7.37 5.97
N ASP A 42 3.84 7.27 7.26
CA ASP A 42 3.94 6.02 8.00
C ASP A 42 2.74 5.10 7.75
N ASP A 43 2.91 3.79 7.95
CA ASP A 43 1.85 2.78 7.89
C ASP A 43 1.10 2.74 6.54
N VAL A 44 1.77 3.06 5.44
CA VAL A 44 1.19 3.05 4.10
C VAL A 44 1.42 1.71 3.44
N THR A 45 0.37 1.19 2.80
CA THR A 45 0.45 0.03 1.91
C THR A 45 0.33 0.49 0.46
N VAL A 46 1.36 0.20 -0.34
CA VAL A 46 1.36 0.35 -1.79
C VAL A 46 1.25 -1.04 -2.41
N GLY A 47 0.09 -1.35 -2.97
CA GLY A 47 -0.25 -2.66 -3.55
C GLY A 47 0.62 -3.03 -4.75
N HIS A 48 0.50 -4.27 -5.22
CA HIS A 48 1.26 -4.78 -6.36
C HIS A 48 1.00 -3.97 -7.64
N ASN A 49 2.03 -3.78 -8.46
CA ASN A 49 1.97 -3.11 -9.77
C ASN A 49 1.39 -1.68 -9.70
N VAL A 50 1.58 -0.97 -8.61
CA VAL A 50 1.17 0.44 -8.48
C VAL A 50 2.21 1.34 -9.14
N THR A 51 1.74 2.40 -9.82
CA THR A 51 2.60 3.49 -10.27
C THR A 51 2.34 4.74 -9.43
N LEU A 52 3.38 5.23 -8.75
CA LEU A 52 3.39 6.53 -8.09
C LEU A 52 4.33 7.46 -8.84
N HIS A 53 3.81 8.61 -9.30
CA HIS A 53 4.61 9.59 -10.00
C HIS A 53 4.42 10.98 -9.39
N GLY A 54 5.49 11.51 -8.75
CA GLY A 54 5.52 12.86 -8.20
C GLY A 54 4.36 13.23 -7.28
N CYS A 55 3.99 12.38 -6.33
CA CYS A 55 2.78 12.52 -5.51
C CYS A 55 3.07 12.42 -4.01
N GLU A 56 2.08 12.77 -3.20
CA GLU A 56 2.10 12.63 -1.75
C GLU A 56 1.06 11.61 -1.30
N VAL A 57 1.48 10.65 -0.45
CA VAL A 57 0.60 9.66 0.19
C VAL A 57 0.76 9.80 1.70
N LYS A 58 -0.27 10.26 2.37
CA LYS A 58 -0.25 10.49 3.82
C LYS A 58 -0.38 9.19 4.60
N SER A 59 -0.03 9.27 5.88
CA SER A 59 0.04 8.11 6.77
C SER A 59 -1.27 7.31 6.82
N GLY A 60 -1.13 5.99 6.91
CA GLY A 60 -2.25 5.06 7.02
C GLY A 60 -3.07 4.89 5.74
N ALA A 61 -2.65 5.44 4.61
CA ALA A 61 -3.35 5.26 3.34
C ALA A 61 -3.10 3.86 2.75
N LEU A 62 -4.07 3.38 1.98
CA LEU A 62 -4.00 2.14 1.20
C LEU A 62 -4.11 2.47 -0.29
N ILE A 63 -3.09 2.13 -1.04
CA ILE A 63 -3.06 2.25 -2.50
C ILE A 63 -3.29 0.87 -3.11
N GLY A 64 -4.46 0.70 -3.73
CA GLY A 64 -4.90 -0.58 -4.29
C GLY A 64 -4.05 -1.02 -5.48
N MET A 65 -3.95 -2.33 -5.66
CA MET A 65 -3.14 -2.97 -6.71
C MET A 65 -3.44 -2.41 -8.11
N GLY A 66 -2.39 -2.20 -8.91
CA GLY A 66 -2.51 -1.76 -10.30
C GLY A 66 -3.02 -0.33 -10.48
N SER A 67 -3.15 0.46 -9.42
CA SER A 67 -3.55 1.87 -9.53
C SER A 67 -2.39 2.75 -9.99
N THR A 68 -2.73 3.91 -10.56
CA THR A 68 -1.77 4.93 -11.01
C THR A 68 -2.11 6.26 -10.36
N ILE A 69 -1.15 6.86 -9.68
CA ILE A 69 -1.25 8.17 -9.03
C ILE A 69 -0.30 9.13 -9.71
N LEU A 70 -0.83 10.21 -10.27
CA LEU A 70 -0.06 11.18 -11.07
C LEU A 70 0.41 12.39 -10.26
N ASP A 71 1.23 13.22 -10.92
CA ASP A 71 1.95 14.35 -10.33
C ASP A 71 1.06 15.28 -9.51
N HIS A 72 1.60 15.73 -8.37
CA HIS A 72 0.97 16.65 -7.45
C HIS A 72 -0.35 16.13 -6.86
N ALA A 73 -0.71 14.87 -7.08
CA ALA A 73 -1.84 14.28 -6.38
C ALA A 73 -1.49 14.07 -4.90
N VAL A 74 -2.48 14.26 -4.04
CA VAL A 74 -2.37 14.05 -2.59
C VAL A 74 -3.41 13.03 -2.17
N VAL A 75 -2.95 11.94 -1.54
CA VAL A 75 -3.83 10.95 -0.92
C VAL A 75 -3.82 11.18 0.59
N GLY A 76 -4.99 11.50 1.15
CA GLY A 76 -5.17 11.87 2.55
C GLY A 76 -4.89 10.75 3.55
N HIS A 77 -4.88 11.12 4.84
CA HIS A 77 -4.68 10.16 5.92
C HIS A 77 -5.77 9.08 5.94
N GLY A 78 -5.37 7.81 6.05
CA GLY A 78 -6.31 6.70 6.10
C GLY A 78 -7.18 6.55 4.85
N ALA A 79 -6.91 7.29 3.78
CA ALA A 79 -7.64 7.19 2.54
C ALA A 79 -7.34 5.89 1.80
N ILE A 80 -8.25 5.47 0.95
CA ILE A 80 -8.13 4.27 0.14
C ILE A 80 -8.29 4.63 -1.33
N VAL A 81 -7.31 4.26 -2.13
CA VAL A 81 -7.39 4.24 -3.60
C VAL A 81 -7.71 2.81 -4.01
N ALA A 82 -8.85 2.61 -4.68
CA ALA A 82 -9.28 1.29 -5.13
C ALA A 82 -8.31 0.71 -6.18
N ALA A 83 -8.27 -0.63 -6.27
CA ALA A 83 -7.44 -1.30 -7.26
C ALA A 83 -7.79 -0.85 -8.70
N GLY A 84 -6.77 -0.68 -9.55
CA GLY A 84 -6.91 -0.26 -10.94
C GLY A 84 -7.34 1.20 -11.13
N ALA A 85 -7.41 2.00 -10.10
CA ALA A 85 -7.82 3.40 -10.21
C ALA A 85 -6.76 4.29 -10.88
N LEU A 86 -7.21 5.30 -11.62
CA LEU A 86 -6.35 6.34 -12.18
C LEU A 86 -6.62 7.68 -11.47
N VAL A 87 -5.73 8.07 -10.56
CA VAL A 87 -5.77 9.37 -9.88
C VAL A 87 -5.02 10.39 -10.72
N LEU A 88 -5.74 11.36 -11.25
CA LEU A 88 -5.18 12.38 -12.15
C LEU A 88 -4.31 13.37 -11.37
N LYS A 89 -3.45 14.07 -12.11
CA LYS A 89 -2.60 15.13 -11.56
C LYS A 89 -3.41 16.18 -10.78
N ASN A 90 -2.81 16.71 -9.72
CA ASN A 90 -3.41 17.72 -8.84
C ASN A 90 -4.69 17.28 -8.11
N THR A 91 -5.06 16.01 -8.15
CA THR A 91 -6.21 15.49 -7.40
C THR A 91 -5.88 15.46 -5.91
N VAL A 92 -6.81 15.96 -5.09
CA VAL A 92 -6.72 15.87 -3.63
C VAL A 92 -7.79 14.91 -3.14
N ILE A 93 -7.37 13.77 -2.63
CA ILE A 93 -8.21 12.80 -1.93
C ILE A 93 -8.20 13.15 -0.46
N GLY A 94 -9.36 13.39 0.13
CA GLY A 94 -9.49 13.76 1.53
C GLY A 94 -9.21 12.61 2.50
N ASP A 95 -8.96 12.95 3.75
CA ASP A 95 -8.71 11.98 4.81
C ASP A 95 -9.91 11.02 4.96
N GLY A 96 -9.63 9.72 5.05
CA GLY A 96 -10.61 8.66 5.20
C GLY A 96 -11.57 8.54 4.00
N GLU A 97 -11.17 8.94 2.80
CA GLU A 97 -11.98 8.79 1.59
C GLU A 97 -11.59 7.55 0.80
N LEU A 98 -12.58 6.87 0.25
CA LEU A 98 -12.41 5.84 -0.77
C LEU A 98 -12.66 6.46 -2.15
N TRP A 99 -11.67 6.36 -3.02
CA TRP A 99 -11.75 6.79 -4.42
C TRP A 99 -11.44 5.62 -5.36
N GLY A 100 -12.08 5.59 -6.52
CA GLY A 100 -11.86 4.53 -7.51
C GLY A 100 -12.34 4.90 -8.90
N GLY A 101 -12.01 4.05 -9.87
CA GLY A 101 -12.37 4.21 -11.27
C GLY A 101 -11.30 4.87 -12.14
N VAL A 102 -11.59 5.04 -13.44
CA VAL A 102 -10.70 5.63 -14.47
C VAL A 102 -11.49 6.68 -15.23
N PRO A 103 -11.29 7.97 -14.93
CA PRO A 103 -10.50 8.54 -13.83
C PRO A 103 -11.15 8.29 -12.46
N ALA A 104 -10.34 8.28 -11.40
CA ALA A 104 -10.80 8.07 -10.05
C ALA A 104 -11.77 9.17 -9.60
N ARG A 105 -12.82 8.76 -8.89
CA ARG A 105 -13.84 9.63 -8.29
C ARG A 105 -14.11 9.20 -6.86
N PHE A 106 -14.59 10.14 -6.06
CA PHE A 106 -15.05 9.85 -4.70
C PHE A 106 -16.18 8.82 -4.73
N ILE A 107 -16.07 7.82 -3.88
CA ILE A 107 -17.07 6.76 -3.72
C ILE A 107 -17.81 6.96 -2.39
N LYS A 108 -17.07 7.01 -1.29
CA LYS A 108 -17.63 7.17 0.06
C LYS A 108 -16.57 7.60 1.08
N LYS A 109 -17.01 8.05 2.24
CA LYS A 109 -16.17 8.07 3.44
C LYS A 109 -16.01 6.64 3.97
N VAL A 110 -14.82 6.31 4.42
CA VAL A 110 -14.51 5.05 5.10
C VAL A 110 -14.68 5.27 6.60
N ASP A 111 -15.29 4.31 7.25
CA ASP A 111 -15.35 4.33 8.71
C ASP A 111 -13.94 4.32 9.31
N PRO A 112 -13.60 5.21 10.26
CA PRO A 112 -12.23 5.34 10.78
C PRO A 112 -11.68 4.05 11.40
N GLU A 113 -12.51 3.27 12.09
CA GLU A 113 -12.08 2.01 12.69
C GLU A 113 -11.84 0.95 11.61
N GLN A 114 -12.72 0.89 10.58
CA GLN A 114 -12.49 0.02 9.42
C GLN A 114 -11.23 0.41 8.65
N ALA A 115 -11.01 1.71 8.45
CA ALA A 115 -9.79 2.19 7.77
C ALA A 115 -8.54 1.80 8.55
N LYS A 116 -8.56 1.97 9.87
CA LYS A 116 -7.44 1.61 10.74
C LYS A 116 -7.19 0.11 10.72
N GLU A 117 -8.21 -0.72 10.91
CA GLU A 117 -8.09 -2.17 10.88
C GLU A 117 -7.56 -2.67 9.54
N LEU A 118 -8.08 -2.14 8.45
CA LEU A 118 -7.69 -2.55 7.10
C LEU A 118 -6.28 -2.05 6.75
N ASN A 119 -6.05 -0.76 6.81
CA ASN A 119 -4.84 -0.14 6.27
C ASN A 119 -3.62 -0.40 7.16
N VAL A 120 -3.75 -0.14 8.47
CA VAL A 120 -2.66 -0.36 9.44
C VAL A 120 -2.44 -1.86 9.65
N GLY A 121 -3.51 -2.66 9.64
CA GLY A 121 -3.43 -4.11 9.70
C GLY A 121 -2.61 -4.69 8.55
N TYR A 122 -2.84 -4.26 7.32
CA TYR A 122 -2.01 -4.69 6.18
C TYR A 122 -0.54 -4.28 6.36
N ALA A 123 -0.26 -3.04 6.75
CA ALA A 123 1.11 -2.59 6.97
C ALA A 123 1.84 -3.46 8.02
N GLN A 124 1.17 -3.81 9.12
CA GLN A 124 1.72 -4.68 10.16
C GLN A 124 1.95 -6.12 9.67
N HIS A 125 1.05 -6.66 8.86
CA HIS A 125 1.24 -7.99 8.26
C HIS A 125 2.50 -8.04 7.40
N TYR A 126 2.77 -6.99 6.63
CA TYR A 126 3.97 -6.93 5.79
C TYR A 126 5.27 -6.79 6.60
N VAL A 127 5.23 -6.19 7.78
CA VAL A 127 6.36 -6.25 8.73
C VAL A 127 6.62 -7.70 9.14
N MET A 128 5.58 -8.45 9.52
CA MET A 128 5.66 -9.87 9.86
C MET A 128 6.17 -10.73 8.69
N TYR A 129 5.65 -10.49 7.47
CA TYR A 129 6.10 -11.22 6.27
C TYR A 129 7.58 -10.98 5.98
N SER A 130 8.08 -9.77 6.18
CA SER A 130 9.50 -9.47 6.00
C SER A 130 10.39 -10.22 6.98
N ASP A 131 9.91 -10.48 8.20
CA ASP A 131 10.63 -11.28 9.18
C ASP A 131 10.69 -12.76 8.79
N TRP A 132 9.61 -13.28 8.21
CA TRP A 132 9.61 -14.64 7.68
C TRP A 132 10.64 -14.80 6.55
N TYR A 133 10.69 -13.80 5.66
CA TYR A 133 11.66 -13.79 4.55
C TYR A 133 13.10 -13.79 5.05
N ARG A 134 13.41 -12.93 6.03
CA ARG A 134 14.76 -12.88 6.63
C ARG A 134 15.17 -14.18 7.29
N ARG A 135 14.23 -14.93 7.87
CA ARG A 135 14.51 -16.23 8.50
C ARG A 135 14.63 -17.37 7.50
N SER A 136 13.94 -17.28 6.35
CA SER A 136 14.02 -18.29 5.30
C SER A 136 15.33 -18.19 4.51
N ASP A 137 15.93 -17.01 4.40
CA ASP A 137 17.23 -16.82 3.74
C ASP A 137 18.38 -17.54 4.46
N ALA A 138 18.21 -17.92 5.72
CA ALA A 138 19.15 -18.76 6.44
C ALA A 138 19.23 -20.20 5.88
N HIS A 139 18.29 -20.62 5.02
CA HIS A 139 18.23 -21.94 4.42
C HIS A 139 17.88 -21.86 2.93
N PRO A 140 18.87 -21.66 2.04
CA PRO A 140 18.67 -21.44 0.60
C PRO A 140 18.00 -22.62 -0.14
N ASN A 141 17.78 -23.75 0.53
CA ASN A 141 17.18 -24.96 -0.05
C ASN A 141 15.80 -25.30 0.54
N THR A 142 15.24 -24.48 1.39
CA THR A 142 13.86 -24.69 1.81
C THR A 142 12.94 -24.21 0.70
N HIS A 143 12.33 -25.14 -0.01
CA HIS A 143 11.13 -24.85 -0.79
C HIS A 143 10.19 -24.01 0.08
N ILE A 144 9.67 -22.92 -0.46
CA ILE A 144 8.61 -22.12 0.19
C ILE A 144 7.32 -22.95 0.18
N THR A 145 7.33 -24.06 0.84
CA THR A 145 6.11 -24.73 1.29
C THR A 145 5.71 -23.94 2.52
N ALA A 146 4.72 -23.07 2.36
CA ALA A 146 4.20 -22.28 3.46
C ALA A 146 3.86 -23.18 4.65
N PRO A 147 4.74 -23.32 5.68
CA PRO A 147 4.44 -24.13 6.85
C PRO A 147 3.37 -23.51 7.71
N HIS A 148 2.83 -22.36 7.31
CA HIS A 148 2.09 -21.46 8.18
C HIS A 148 0.57 -21.47 8.02
N ARG A 149 0.02 -22.30 7.13
CA ARG A 149 -1.45 -22.48 7.09
C ARG A 149 -2.07 -22.94 8.42
N LYS A 150 -1.30 -23.60 9.27
CA LYS A 150 -1.81 -24.09 10.57
C LYS A 150 -1.90 -22.99 11.64
N ASN A 151 -1.14 -21.92 11.54
CA ASN A 151 -1.12 -20.84 12.53
C ASN A 151 -1.89 -19.58 12.12
N MET A 152 -2.36 -19.49 10.86
CA MET A 152 -3.19 -18.38 10.40
C MET A 152 -4.62 -18.41 10.94
N THR A 153 -5.00 -19.44 11.69
CA THR A 153 -6.32 -19.56 12.32
C THR A 153 -6.44 -18.85 13.67
N LYS A 154 -5.35 -18.26 14.17
CA LYS A 154 -5.37 -17.47 15.40
C LYS A 154 -4.78 -16.08 15.13
N LEU A 155 -5.61 -15.20 14.58
CA LEU A 155 -5.42 -13.77 14.78
C LEU A 155 -5.58 -13.47 16.27
N PRO A 156 -4.81 -12.54 16.86
CA PRO A 156 -4.82 -12.28 18.30
C PRO A 156 -6.19 -11.88 18.87
N ASN A 157 -7.15 -11.52 18.03
CA ASN A 157 -8.50 -11.13 18.43
C ASN A 157 -9.51 -11.89 17.57
N GLY A 158 -9.93 -13.03 18.05
CA GLY A 158 -10.85 -14.03 17.54
C GLY A 158 -12.09 -13.59 16.77
N ASN A 159 -11.99 -12.80 15.71
CA ASN A 159 -13.12 -12.56 14.82
C ASN A 159 -12.68 -12.25 13.39
N THR A 160 -13.41 -12.90 12.48
CA THR A 160 -13.53 -12.75 11.03
C THR A 160 -12.35 -13.23 10.16
N SER A 161 -12.65 -14.27 9.38
CA SER A 161 -11.76 -14.79 8.35
C SER A 161 -11.66 -13.79 7.19
N THR A 162 -10.48 -13.72 6.59
CA THR A 162 -10.19 -12.91 5.37
C THR A 162 -11.23 -13.10 4.26
N ARG A 163 -11.94 -14.23 4.23
CA ARG A 163 -13.03 -14.51 3.28
C ARG A 163 -14.28 -13.64 3.50
N GLU A 164 -14.55 -13.23 4.72
CA GLU A 164 -15.70 -12.38 5.04
C GLU A 164 -15.45 -10.92 4.70
N ILE A 165 -14.21 -10.47 4.83
CA ILE A 165 -13.79 -9.12 4.44
C ILE A 165 -13.86 -8.96 2.91
N MET A 166 -13.42 -9.95 2.13
CA MET A 166 -13.43 -9.92 0.67
C MET A 166 -14.84 -9.95 0.06
N ARG A 167 -15.88 -10.35 0.80
CA ARG A 167 -17.28 -10.36 0.33
C ARG A 167 -17.99 -9.02 0.49
N LYS A 168 -17.36 -8.05 1.15
CA LYS A 168 -17.93 -6.71 1.41
C LYS A 168 -17.42 -5.63 0.46
N PHE A 169 -16.55 -5.99 -0.47
CA PHE A 169 -16.03 -5.19 -1.57
C PHE A 169 -16.37 -5.86 -2.90
#